data_8f641daafb0c58cea31b8020c6319753
#
_entry.id   8f641daafb0c58cea31b8020c6319753
#
_cell.length_a   1.000
_cell.length_b   1.000
_cell.length_c   1.000
_cell.angle_alpha   90.00
_cell.angle_beta   90.00
_cell.angle_gamma   90.00
#
_symmetry.space_group_name_H-M   'P 1'
#
loop_
_entity.id
_entity.type
_entity.pdbx_description
1 polymer ?
#
loop_
_entity_poly.entity_id
_entity_poly.type
_entity_poly.pdbx_seq_one_letter_code
_entity_poly.pdbx_strand_id
1 'polypeptide(L)'
;MESTVAQKLDAIYTLQLIDSRLDAIVKVRGALPEEVQDLEDEIAGYETRLDKFTREIEGFEEEIKRQKDNIKEAEKLIKKYQEQQMNVRNNREYDAITKELELQDLDIQVSKKKISEAGVKIDHLKAEFEKTSATKIDRQKDLDLKKD
;
A
#
# COMPACT_ATOMS: atom_id res chain seq x y z
N MET A 1 14.91 31.27 -65.93
CA MET A 1 15.14 29.84 -66.18
C MET A 1 13.88 29.04 -65.79
N GLU A 2 13.34 28.35 -66.74
CA GLU A 2 12.18 27.53 -66.47
C GLU A 2 12.58 26.22 -65.80
N SER A 3 11.91 25.84 -64.73
CA SER A 3 12.10 24.56 -64.03
C SER A 3 11.57 23.42 -64.90
N THR A 4 12.29 22.31 -64.97
CA THR A 4 11.81 21.10 -65.62
C THR A 4 10.63 20.48 -64.86
N VAL A 5 9.85 19.63 -65.54
CA VAL A 5 8.75 18.91 -64.92
C VAL A 5 9.25 18.03 -63.73
N ALA A 6 10.44 17.43 -63.93
CA ALA A 6 11.03 16.62 -62.83
C ALA A 6 11.37 17.47 -61.63
N GLN A 7 11.90 18.69 -61.81
CA GLN A 7 12.19 19.60 -60.68
C GLN A 7 10.95 20.06 -59.98
N LYS A 8 9.86 20.32 -60.70
CA LYS A 8 8.55 20.69 -60.12
C LYS A 8 7.95 19.54 -59.32
N LEU A 9 8.05 18.31 -59.82
CA LEU A 9 7.56 17.10 -59.11
C LEU A 9 8.35 16.86 -57.83
N ASP A 10 9.66 17.01 -57.85
CA ASP A 10 10.51 16.89 -56.66
C ASP A 10 10.14 17.93 -55.60
N ALA A 11 9.89 19.19 -56.02
CA ALA A 11 9.48 20.26 -55.11
C ALA A 11 8.13 19.94 -54.44
N ILE A 12 7.17 19.43 -55.22
CA ILE A 12 5.85 19.04 -54.69
C ILE A 12 5.97 17.87 -53.70
N TYR A 13 6.77 16.86 -54.02
CA TYR A 13 7.01 15.72 -53.15
C TYR A 13 7.63 16.15 -51.80
N THR A 14 8.65 17.00 -51.86
CA THR A 14 9.31 17.55 -50.67
C THR A 14 8.33 18.32 -49.79
N LEU A 15 7.45 19.13 -50.43
CA LEU A 15 6.42 19.89 -49.67
C LEU A 15 5.43 18.96 -48.98
N GLN A 16 5.00 17.89 -49.65
CA GLN A 16 4.10 16.89 -49.04
C GLN A 16 4.72 16.19 -47.86
N LEU A 17 6.01 15.86 -47.93
CA LEU A 17 6.75 15.26 -46.80
C LEU A 17 6.80 16.18 -45.58
N ILE A 18 7.08 17.48 -45.80
CA ILE A 18 7.12 18.48 -44.74
C ILE A 18 5.73 18.63 -44.09
N ASP A 19 4.68 18.70 -44.88
CA ASP A 19 3.30 18.80 -44.39
C ASP A 19 2.92 17.58 -43.53
N SER A 20 3.30 16.39 -43.97
CA SER A 20 3.04 15.15 -43.20
C SER A 20 3.75 15.15 -41.84
N ARG A 21 5.00 15.65 -41.79
CA ARG A 21 5.75 15.78 -40.54
C ARG A 21 5.16 16.81 -39.62
N LEU A 22 4.71 17.95 -40.16
CA LEU A 22 4.03 18.99 -39.38
C LEU A 22 2.71 18.48 -38.79
N ASP A 23 1.92 17.72 -39.56
CA ASP A 23 0.68 17.11 -39.07
C ASP A 23 0.94 16.15 -37.91
N ALA A 24 1.99 15.32 -37.99
CA ALA A 24 2.38 14.42 -36.94
C ALA A 24 2.79 15.18 -35.67
N ILE A 25 3.53 16.29 -35.78
CA ILE A 25 3.93 17.13 -34.66
C ILE A 25 2.70 17.77 -34.01
N VAL A 26 1.76 18.29 -34.79
CA VAL A 26 0.51 18.91 -34.29
C VAL A 26 -0.32 17.87 -33.53
N LYS A 27 -0.44 16.65 -34.02
CA LYS A 27 -1.16 15.56 -33.35
C LYS A 27 -0.52 15.22 -32.01
N VAL A 28 0.81 15.11 -31.97
CA VAL A 28 1.52 14.84 -30.69
C VAL A 28 1.30 15.96 -29.70
N ARG A 29 1.40 17.22 -30.11
CA ARG A 29 1.14 18.37 -29.24
C ARG A 29 -0.30 18.42 -28.76
N GLY A 30 -1.26 18.05 -29.61
CA GLY A 30 -2.68 18.01 -29.26
C GLY A 30 -3.00 16.94 -28.23
N ALA A 31 -2.26 15.80 -28.23
CA ALA A 31 -2.45 14.70 -27.31
C ALA A 31 -1.76 14.93 -25.95
N LEU A 32 -0.70 15.75 -25.87
CA LEU A 32 0.06 15.98 -24.63
C LEU A 32 -0.77 16.46 -23.44
N PRO A 33 -1.72 17.40 -23.59
CA PRO A 33 -2.55 17.82 -22.46
C PRO A 33 -3.39 16.69 -21.86
N GLU A 34 -3.93 15.79 -22.69
CA GLU A 34 -4.67 14.60 -22.22
C GLU A 34 -3.75 13.62 -21.52
N GLU A 35 -2.56 13.38 -22.05
CA GLU A 35 -1.56 12.50 -21.44
C GLU A 35 -1.10 13.04 -20.10
N VAL A 36 -0.89 14.35 -19.98
CA VAL A 36 -0.55 15.01 -18.73
C VAL A 36 -1.67 14.83 -17.71
N GLN A 37 -2.92 15.06 -18.12
CA GLN A 37 -4.07 14.89 -17.22
C GLN A 37 -4.23 13.45 -16.77
N ASP A 38 -4.06 12.48 -17.66
CA ASP A 38 -4.15 11.06 -17.33
C ASP A 38 -3.07 10.66 -16.33
N LEU A 39 -1.85 11.16 -16.48
CA LEU A 39 -0.76 10.92 -15.53
C LEU A 39 -1.04 11.57 -14.17
N GLU A 40 -1.55 12.79 -14.16
CA GLU A 40 -1.92 13.48 -12.91
C GLU A 40 -3.00 12.70 -12.16
N ASP A 41 -4.01 12.21 -12.88
CA ASP A 41 -5.09 11.41 -12.30
C ASP A 41 -4.56 10.07 -11.76
N GLU A 42 -3.69 9.41 -12.50
CA GLU A 42 -3.05 8.17 -12.10
C GLU A 42 -2.22 8.35 -10.82
N ILE A 43 -1.42 9.42 -10.77
CA ILE A 43 -0.60 9.77 -9.60
C ILE A 43 -1.48 10.05 -8.38
N ALA A 44 -2.56 10.80 -8.56
CA ALA A 44 -3.53 11.05 -7.48
C ALA A 44 -4.15 9.75 -6.96
N GLY A 45 -4.42 8.79 -7.85
CA GLY A 45 -4.89 7.46 -7.48
C GLY A 45 -3.88 6.69 -6.65
N TYR A 46 -2.60 6.77 -6.99
CA TYR A 46 -1.53 6.15 -6.21
C TYR A 46 -1.39 6.79 -4.83
N GLU A 47 -1.50 8.12 -4.73
CA GLU A 47 -1.46 8.84 -3.45
C GLU A 47 -2.58 8.37 -2.52
N THR A 48 -3.80 8.24 -3.04
CA THR A 48 -4.95 7.74 -2.30
C THR A 48 -4.71 6.32 -1.80
N ARG A 49 -4.13 5.47 -2.65
CA ARG A 49 -3.82 4.08 -2.32
C ARG A 49 -2.74 3.99 -1.24
N LEU A 50 -1.71 4.84 -1.32
CA LEU A 50 -0.65 4.91 -0.30
C LEU A 50 -1.21 5.34 1.05
N ASP A 51 -2.09 6.33 1.07
CA ASP A 51 -2.76 6.78 2.30
C ASP A 51 -3.61 5.66 2.92
N LYS A 52 -4.30 4.89 2.09
CA LYS A 52 -5.09 3.74 2.53
C LYS A 52 -4.19 2.68 3.18
N PHE A 53 -3.07 2.34 2.55
CA PHE A 53 -2.10 1.38 3.11
C PHE A 53 -1.57 1.86 4.46
N THR A 54 -1.23 3.15 4.57
CA THR A 54 -0.75 3.74 5.83
C THR A 54 -1.77 3.59 6.94
N ARG A 55 -3.04 3.89 6.67
CA ARG A 55 -4.13 3.77 7.65
C ARG A 55 -4.36 2.31 8.06
N GLU A 56 -4.31 1.39 7.11
CA GLU A 56 -4.47 -0.04 7.40
C GLU A 56 -3.31 -0.56 8.27
N ILE A 57 -2.07 -0.15 7.97
CA ILE A 57 -0.90 -0.49 8.77
C ILE A 57 -1.06 0.04 10.19
N GLU A 58 -1.45 1.29 10.36
CA GLU A 58 -1.69 1.89 11.69
C GLU A 58 -2.77 1.14 12.46
N GLY A 59 -3.84 0.73 11.79
CA GLY A 59 -4.91 -0.06 12.39
C GLY A 59 -4.42 -1.41 12.92
N PHE A 60 -3.57 -2.11 12.16
CA PHE A 60 -2.98 -3.37 12.60
C PHE A 60 -1.94 -3.17 13.70
N GLU A 61 -1.18 -2.08 13.69
CA GLU A 61 -0.25 -1.74 14.77
C GLU A 61 -0.99 -1.48 16.08
N GLU A 62 -2.12 -0.80 16.02
CA GLU A 62 -3.00 -0.59 17.19
C GLU A 62 -3.58 -1.91 17.69
N GLU A 63 -3.98 -2.80 16.79
CA GLU A 63 -4.46 -4.14 17.15
C GLU A 63 -3.37 -4.94 17.88
N ILE A 64 -2.14 -4.90 17.39
CA ILE A 64 -1.00 -5.55 18.04
C ILE A 64 -0.81 -5.00 19.45
N LYS A 65 -0.89 -3.69 19.61
CA LYS A 65 -0.78 -3.03 20.92
C LYS A 65 -1.87 -3.50 21.88
N ARG A 66 -3.12 -3.56 21.42
CA ARG A 66 -4.24 -4.05 22.23
C ARG A 66 -4.03 -5.50 22.65
N GLN A 67 -3.59 -6.34 21.75
CA GLN A 67 -3.34 -7.75 22.07
C GLN A 67 -2.18 -7.93 23.05
N LYS A 68 -1.14 -7.12 22.94
CA LYS A 68 -0.03 -7.10 23.93
C LYS A 68 -0.51 -6.68 25.30
N ASP A 69 -1.40 -5.69 25.37
CA ASP A 69 -2.02 -5.26 26.64
C ASP A 69 -2.90 -6.37 27.21
N ASN A 70 -3.66 -7.07 26.39
CA ASN A 70 -4.46 -8.23 26.80
C ASN A 70 -3.58 -9.33 27.39
N ILE A 71 -2.42 -9.60 26.80
CA ILE A 71 -1.45 -10.58 27.31
C ILE A 71 -0.96 -10.14 28.69
N LYS A 72 -0.62 -8.88 28.87
CA LYS A 72 -0.17 -8.35 30.16
C LYS A 72 -1.22 -8.50 31.25
N GLU A 73 -2.47 -8.19 30.92
CA GLU A 73 -3.59 -8.35 31.85
C GLU A 73 -3.83 -9.83 32.20
N ALA A 74 -3.76 -10.72 31.21
CA ALA A 74 -3.89 -12.15 31.43
C ALA A 74 -2.76 -12.68 32.33
N GLU A 75 -1.52 -12.23 32.09
CA GLU A 75 -0.37 -12.60 32.92
C GLU A 75 -0.53 -12.15 34.37
N LYS A 76 -1.07 -10.96 34.62
CA LYS A 76 -1.39 -10.48 35.97
C LYS A 76 -2.43 -11.34 36.62
N LEU A 77 -3.50 -11.72 35.91
CA LEU A 77 -4.54 -12.60 36.41
C LEU A 77 -4.01 -13.99 36.74
N ILE A 78 -3.14 -14.53 35.88
CA ILE A 78 -2.47 -15.83 36.12
C ILE A 78 -1.72 -15.79 37.44
N LYS A 79 -0.93 -14.73 37.62
CA LYS A 79 -0.16 -14.55 38.86
C LYS A 79 -1.06 -14.50 40.10
N LYS A 80 -2.14 -13.74 40.01
CA LYS A 80 -3.13 -13.61 41.08
C LYS A 80 -3.79 -14.95 41.37
N TYR A 81 -4.22 -15.69 40.34
CA TYR A 81 -4.86 -17.00 40.55
C TYR A 81 -3.89 -18.04 41.08
N GLN A 82 -2.62 -18.02 40.67
CA GLN A 82 -1.58 -18.90 41.21
C GLN A 82 -1.39 -18.66 42.70
N GLU A 83 -1.37 -17.40 43.16
CA GLU A 83 -1.28 -17.05 44.56
C GLU A 83 -2.50 -17.52 45.35
N GLN A 84 -3.71 -17.34 44.80
CA GLN A 84 -4.95 -17.83 45.41
C GLN A 84 -4.94 -19.34 45.48
N GLN A 85 -4.47 -20.04 44.46
CA GLN A 85 -4.43 -21.50 44.44
C GLN A 85 -3.54 -22.08 45.53
N MET A 86 -2.45 -21.40 45.89
CA MET A 86 -1.55 -21.81 46.97
C MET A 86 -2.21 -21.72 48.33
N ASN A 87 -3.22 -20.87 48.51
CA ASN A 87 -3.90 -20.64 49.80
C ASN A 87 -5.21 -21.37 49.89
N VAL A 88 -5.64 -22.08 48.87
CA VAL A 88 -6.92 -22.83 48.85
C VAL A 88 -6.75 -24.17 49.53
N ARG A 89 -7.73 -24.52 50.39
CA ARG A 89 -7.74 -25.77 51.15
C ARG A 89 -8.77 -26.76 50.63
N ASN A 90 -9.60 -26.35 49.69
CA ASN A 90 -10.74 -27.12 49.19
C ASN A 90 -10.45 -27.52 47.74
N ASN A 91 -10.59 -28.79 47.39
CA ASN A 91 -10.36 -29.31 46.07
C ASN A 91 -11.26 -28.66 44.99
N ARG A 92 -12.50 -28.34 45.36
CA ARG A 92 -13.45 -27.71 44.42
C ARG A 92 -13.00 -26.30 44.03
N GLU A 93 -12.52 -25.52 44.98
CA GLU A 93 -11.97 -24.19 44.70
C GLU A 93 -10.66 -24.28 43.92
N TYR A 94 -9.82 -25.26 44.27
CA TYR A 94 -8.57 -25.52 43.53
C TYR A 94 -8.83 -25.82 42.06
N ASP A 95 -9.80 -26.71 41.78
CA ASP A 95 -10.17 -27.09 40.42
C ASP A 95 -10.76 -25.91 39.64
N ALA A 96 -11.57 -25.07 40.31
CA ALA A 96 -12.14 -23.86 39.70
C ALA A 96 -11.03 -22.87 39.28
N ILE A 97 -10.04 -22.67 40.16
CA ILE A 97 -8.87 -21.78 39.83
C ILE A 97 -8.04 -22.38 38.72
N THR A 98 -7.84 -23.70 38.70
CA THR A 98 -7.12 -24.38 37.62
C THR A 98 -7.79 -24.12 36.28
N LYS A 99 -9.12 -24.18 36.21
CA LYS A 99 -9.87 -23.86 34.99
C LYS A 99 -9.71 -22.41 34.57
N GLU A 100 -9.69 -21.46 35.51
CA GLU A 100 -9.45 -20.06 35.22
C GLU A 100 -8.05 -19.84 34.68
N LEU A 101 -7.04 -20.51 35.21
CA LEU A 101 -5.67 -20.47 34.71
C LEU A 101 -5.58 -21.00 33.27
N GLU A 102 -6.28 -22.09 32.98
CA GLU A 102 -6.34 -22.65 31.64
C GLU A 102 -6.98 -21.66 30.64
N LEU A 103 -8.06 -20.97 31.06
CA LEU A 103 -8.71 -19.95 30.25
C LEU A 103 -7.78 -18.77 29.95
N GLN A 104 -7.02 -18.31 30.95
CA GLN A 104 -6.06 -17.22 30.75
C GLN A 104 -4.92 -17.63 29.82
N ASP A 105 -4.43 -18.85 29.92
CA ASP A 105 -3.42 -19.37 28.98
C ASP A 105 -3.98 -19.41 27.55
N LEU A 106 -5.22 -19.83 27.38
CA LEU A 106 -5.89 -19.85 26.09
C LEU A 106 -6.03 -18.45 25.51
N ASP A 107 -6.43 -17.48 26.34
CA ASP A 107 -6.53 -16.08 25.95
C ASP A 107 -5.20 -15.52 25.46
N ILE A 108 -4.10 -15.86 26.15
CA ILE A 108 -2.74 -15.48 25.75
C ILE A 108 -2.40 -16.08 24.38
N GLN A 109 -2.70 -17.37 24.17
CA GLN A 109 -2.44 -18.03 22.89
C GLN A 109 -3.21 -17.37 21.74
N VAL A 110 -4.49 -17.06 21.96
CA VAL A 110 -5.34 -16.36 20.99
C VAL A 110 -4.76 -14.98 20.68
N SER A 111 -4.35 -14.22 21.70
CA SER A 111 -3.73 -12.91 21.52
C SER A 111 -2.42 -12.99 20.75
N LYS A 112 -1.57 -13.96 21.04
CA LYS A 112 -0.31 -14.20 20.32
C LYS A 112 -0.57 -14.51 18.83
N LYS A 113 -1.60 -15.32 18.56
CA LYS A 113 -2.00 -15.66 17.19
C LYS A 113 -2.45 -14.41 16.43
N LYS A 114 -3.27 -13.57 17.06
CA LYS A 114 -3.73 -12.31 16.47
C LYS A 114 -2.58 -11.35 16.19
N ILE A 115 -1.60 -11.28 17.07
CA ILE A 115 -0.38 -10.47 16.87
C ILE A 115 0.39 -10.97 15.66
N SER A 116 0.59 -12.29 15.56
CA SER A 116 1.29 -12.91 14.43
C SER A 116 0.57 -12.64 13.10
N GLU A 117 -0.75 -12.82 13.07
CA GLU A 117 -1.56 -12.58 11.87
C GLU A 117 -1.52 -11.11 11.46
N ALA A 118 -1.62 -10.19 12.42
CA ALA A 118 -1.51 -8.75 12.15
C ALA A 118 -0.13 -8.38 11.63
N GLY A 119 0.93 -8.98 12.18
CA GLY A 119 2.30 -8.78 11.70
C GLY A 119 2.49 -9.19 10.24
N VAL A 120 1.92 -10.32 9.84
CA VAL A 120 1.97 -10.79 8.45
C VAL A 120 1.24 -9.80 7.52
N LYS A 121 0.08 -9.31 7.93
CA LYS A 121 -0.69 -8.31 7.16
C LYS A 121 0.07 -7.00 7.03
N ILE A 122 0.73 -6.55 8.09
CA ILE A 122 1.57 -5.34 8.06
C ILE A 122 2.71 -5.51 7.05
N ASP A 123 3.40 -6.63 7.07
CA ASP A 123 4.51 -6.91 6.16
C ASP A 123 4.04 -6.89 4.71
N HIS A 124 2.89 -7.50 4.43
CA HIS A 124 2.28 -7.50 3.11
C HIS A 124 1.93 -6.07 2.66
N LEU A 125 1.29 -5.29 3.54
CA LEU A 125 0.92 -3.91 3.24
C LEU A 125 2.13 -3.01 3.02
N LYS A 126 3.21 -3.20 3.79
CA LYS A 126 4.46 -2.46 3.61
C LYS A 126 5.09 -2.77 2.25
N ALA A 127 5.07 -4.03 1.83
CA ALA A 127 5.57 -4.43 0.51
C ALA A 127 4.74 -3.79 -0.60
N GLU A 128 3.41 -3.79 -0.48
CA GLU A 128 2.52 -3.14 -1.43
C GLU A 128 2.71 -1.61 -1.46
N PHE A 129 2.93 -1.01 -0.29
CA PHE A 129 3.23 0.41 -0.17
C PHE A 129 4.51 0.77 -0.95
N GLU A 130 5.59 0.04 -0.75
CA GLU A 130 6.87 0.28 -1.44
C GLU A 130 6.72 0.13 -2.94
N LYS A 131 6.01 -0.89 -3.40
CA LYS A 131 5.76 -1.15 -4.80
C LYS A 131 4.96 -0.01 -5.45
N THR A 132 3.89 0.42 -4.79
CA THR A 132 3.04 1.52 -5.26
C THR A 132 3.80 2.84 -5.25
N SER A 133 4.61 3.09 -4.21
CA SER A 133 5.45 4.29 -4.11
C SER A 133 6.47 4.36 -5.25
N ALA A 134 7.11 3.23 -5.57
CA ALA A 134 8.07 3.16 -6.69
C ALA A 134 7.37 3.46 -8.03
N THR A 135 6.19 2.91 -8.23
CA THR A 135 5.40 3.16 -9.45
C THR A 135 5.00 4.63 -9.54
N LYS A 136 4.59 5.22 -8.43
CA LYS A 136 4.25 6.66 -8.37
C LYS A 136 5.45 7.53 -8.75
N ILE A 137 6.63 7.20 -8.24
CA ILE A 137 7.87 7.94 -8.55
C ILE A 137 8.16 7.87 -10.06
N ASP A 138 8.02 6.70 -10.67
CA ASP A 138 8.22 6.53 -12.11
C ASP A 138 7.22 7.34 -12.93
N ARG A 139 5.96 7.35 -12.53
CA ARG A 139 4.92 8.15 -13.20
C ARG A 139 5.15 9.65 -13.01
N GLN A 140 5.66 10.05 -11.86
CA GLN A 140 6.00 11.44 -11.59
C GLN A 140 7.15 11.92 -12.51
N LYS A 141 8.14 11.08 -12.75
CA LYS A 141 9.23 11.36 -13.69
C LYS A 141 8.71 11.54 -15.11
N ASP A 142 7.80 10.65 -15.54
CA ASP A 142 7.15 10.76 -16.85
C ASP A 142 6.37 12.07 -16.96
N LEU A 143 5.64 12.44 -15.94
CA LEU A 143 4.87 13.69 -15.91
C LEU A 143 5.77 14.90 -16.02
N ASP A 144 6.86 14.92 -15.25
CA ASP A 144 7.82 16.04 -15.25
C ASP A 144 8.46 16.21 -16.65
N LEU A 145 8.79 15.09 -17.31
CA LEU A 145 9.32 15.11 -18.68
C LEU A 145 8.31 15.66 -19.69
N LYS A 146 7.03 15.34 -19.54
CA LYS A 146 5.98 15.80 -20.46
C LYS A 146 5.59 17.25 -20.25
N LYS A 147 5.78 17.79 -19.04
CA LYS A 147 5.54 19.22 -18.76
C LYS A 147 6.65 20.12 -19.28
N ASP A 148 7.86 19.62 -19.35
CA ASP A 148 9.00 20.33 -19.93
C ASP A 148 8.99 20.22 -21.47
#